data_ffce5080318153ceb795b42b0798ca1f
#
_entry.id   ffce5080318153ceb795b42b0798ca1f
#
_cell.length_a   1.000
_cell.length_b   1.000
_cell.length_c   1.000
_cell.angle_alpha   90.00
_cell.angle_beta   90.00
_cell.angle_gamma   90.00
#
_symmetry.space_group_name_H-M   'P 1'
#
loop_
_entity.id
_entity.type
_entity.pdbx_description
1 polymer ?
#
loop_
_entity_poly.entity_id
_entity_poly.type
_entity_poly.pdbx_seq_one_letter_code
_entity_poly.pdbx_strand_id
1 'polypeptide(L)'
;MADLQEHKAIAAKYATKLNTAALDGMARNYALVLSNKDSQYVACGDSEERATVRTNFLKKKLALTNSDADLDAAIDAVCVTMKEDRFKSRLAMYYLLADKYDKLAMFVK
;
A
#
# COMPACT_ATOMS: atom_id res chain seq x y z
N MET A 1 -14.56 -7.53 10.01
CA MET A 1 -13.85 -6.91 8.86
C MET A 1 -13.40 -5.50 9.24
N ALA A 2 -12.16 -5.16 8.94
CA ALA A 2 -11.64 -3.83 9.24
C ALA A 2 -12.34 -2.79 8.35
N ASP A 3 -12.62 -1.62 8.89
CA ASP A 3 -13.19 -0.53 8.11
C ASP A 3 -12.10 0.42 7.62
N LEU A 4 -12.47 1.44 6.86
CA LEU A 4 -11.50 2.38 6.30
C LEU A 4 -10.73 3.12 7.40
N GLN A 5 -11.36 3.41 8.54
CA GLN A 5 -10.68 4.10 9.63
C GLN A 5 -9.58 3.24 10.23
N GLU A 6 -9.81 1.95 10.36
CA GLU A 6 -8.77 1.04 10.85
C GLU A 6 -7.59 0.98 9.87
N HIS A 7 -7.86 0.91 8.57
CA HIS A 7 -6.81 0.90 7.56
C HIS A 7 -6.01 2.20 7.56
N LYS A 8 -6.70 3.34 7.71
CA LYS A 8 -6.02 4.64 7.80
C LYS A 8 -5.16 4.73 9.05
N ALA A 9 -5.65 4.19 10.18
CA ALA A 9 -4.90 4.19 11.43
C ALA A 9 -3.62 3.36 11.30
N ILE A 10 -3.68 2.24 10.59
CA ILE A 10 -2.50 1.42 10.36
C ILE A 10 -1.48 2.18 9.51
N ALA A 11 -1.93 2.86 8.46
CA ALA A 11 -1.04 3.67 7.63
C ALA A 11 -0.39 4.77 8.45
N ALA A 12 -1.16 5.46 9.30
CA ALA A 12 -0.65 6.53 10.13
C ALA A 12 0.41 6.02 11.12
N LYS A 13 0.23 4.81 11.61
CA LYS A 13 1.17 4.19 12.56
C LYS A 13 2.58 4.07 11.96
N TYR A 14 2.69 3.78 10.67
CA TYR A 14 3.98 3.56 10.02
C TYR A 14 4.50 4.77 9.27
N ALA A 15 3.65 5.75 8.97
CA ALA A 15 4.09 6.91 8.20
C ALA A 15 4.95 7.83 9.07
N THR A 16 6.11 8.23 8.53
CA THR A 16 6.99 9.15 9.23
C THR A 16 6.38 10.55 9.26
N LYS A 17 5.82 10.96 8.12
CA LYS A 17 5.17 12.26 8.00
C LYS A 17 3.88 12.06 7.19
N LEU A 18 2.76 11.98 7.91
CA LEU A 18 1.48 11.61 7.31
C LEU A 18 0.94 12.71 6.40
N ASN A 19 0.68 12.35 5.15
CA ASN A 19 -0.06 13.19 4.21
C ASN A 19 -1.51 12.75 4.22
N THR A 20 -2.31 13.42 5.04
CA THR A 20 -3.71 13.04 5.23
C THR A 20 -4.53 13.13 3.94
N ALA A 21 -4.30 14.18 3.15
CA ALA A 21 -5.02 14.35 1.89
C ALA A 21 -4.74 13.20 0.91
N ALA A 22 -3.47 12.76 0.83
CA ALA A 22 -3.11 11.63 -0.02
C ALA A 22 -3.71 10.34 0.50
N LEU A 23 -3.64 10.12 1.82
CA LEU A 23 -4.21 8.93 2.43
C LEU A 23 -5.72 8.84 2.19
N ASP A 24 -6.43 9.94 2.38
CA ASP A 24 -7.87 9.99 2.14
C ASP A 24 -8.21 9.74 0.67
N GLY A 25 -7.45 10.33 -0.24
CA GLY A 25 -7.64 10.10 -1.67
C GLY A 25 -7.39 8.65 -2.07
N MET A 26 -6.33 8.06 -1.52
CA MET A 26 -6.03 6.65 -1.76
C MET A 26 -7.13 5.75 -1.20
N ALA A 27 -7.62 6.04 -0.01
CA ALA A 27 -8.69 5.26 0.60
C ALA A 27 -9.95 5.29 -0.27
N ARG A 28 -10.28 6.45 -0.85
CA ARG A 28 -11.41 6.55 -1.77
C ARG A 28 -11.19 5.72 -3.04
N ASN A 29 -9.98 5.77 -3.60
CA ASN A 29 -9.66 5.03 -4.81
C ASN A 29 -9.75 3.51 -4.61
N TYR A 30 -9.45 3.05 -3.42
CA TYR A 30 -9.41 1.61 -3.12
C TYR A 30 -10.52 1.15 -2.19
N ALA A 31 -11.54 1.98 -1.98
CA ALA A 31 -12.63 1.67 -1.03
C ALA A 31 -13.26 0.30 -1.31
N LEU A 32 -13.49 -0.04 -2.57
CA LEU A 32 -14.09 -1.30 -2.95
C LEU A 32 -13.18 -2.49 -2.58
N VAL A 33 -11.90 -2.36 -2.90
CA VAL A 33 -10.90 -3.39 -2.58
C VAL A 33 -10.79 -3.57 -1.07
N LEU A 34 -10.80 -2.46 -0.33
CA LEU A 34 -10.65 -2.48 1.13
C LEU A 34 -11.91 -3.00 1.84
N SER A 35 -13.05 -2.96 1.18
CA SER A 35 -14.29 -3.50 1.76
C SER A 35 -14.41 -5.00 1.59
N ASN A 36 -13.58 -5.60 0.72
CA ASN A 36 -13.57 -7.04 0.46
C ASN A 36 -12.61 -7.72 1.44
N LYS A 37 -13.11 -8.69 2.21
CA LYS A 37 -12.30 -9.32 3.24
C LYS A 37 -11.07 -10.05 2.70
N ASP A 38 -11.09 -10.48 1.44
CA ASP A 38 -9.97 -11.21 0.86
C ASP A 38 -8.89 -10.28 0.30
N SER A 39 -9.25 -9.06 -0.10
CA SER A 39 -8.31 -8.13 -0.74
C SER A 39 -7.90 -6.95 0.14
N GLN A 40 -8.47 -6.79 1.33
CA GLN A 40 -8.11 -5.69 2.21
C GLN A 40 -6.70 -5.80 2.78
N TYR A 41 -6.15 -7.00 2.83
CA TYR A 41 -4.79 -7.24 3.34
C TYR A 41 -3.91 -7.82 2.25
N VAL A 42 -2.59 -7.57 2.37
CA VAL A 42 -1.59 -8.13 1.45
C VAL A 42 -0.87 -9.27 2.16
N ALA A 43 -0.79 -10.42 1.49
CA ALA A 43 -0.06 -11.57 2.01
C ALA A 43 1.40 -11.47 1.56
N CYS A 44 2.27 -10.96 2.42
CA CYS A 44 3.68 -10.74 2.08
C CYS A 44 4.45 -12.03 1.79
N GLY A 45 3.98 -13.16 2.31
CA GLY A 45 4.60 -14.45 2.05
C GLY A 45 4.14 -15.11 0.74
N ASP A 46 3.17 -14.51 0.04
CA ASP A 46 2.60 -15.06 -1.19
C ASP A 46 3.21 -14.35 -2.39
N SER A 47 3.99 -15.09 -3.20
CA SER A 47 4.67 -14.51 -4.35
C SER A 47 3.69 -13.97 -5.40
N GLU A 48 2.52 -14.57 -5.55
CA GLU A 48 1.49 -14.08 -6.48
C GLU A 48 0.92 -12.76 -6.00
N GLU A 49 0.67 -12.62 -4.70
CA GLU A 49 0.16 -11.39 -4.13
C GLU A 49 1.19 -10.26 -4.28
N ARG A 50 2.46 -10.55 -4.04
CA ARG A 50 3.52 -9.57 -4.22
C ARG A 50 3.66 -9.17 -5.69
N ALA A 51 3.51 -10.12 -6.61
CA ALA A 51 3.54 -9.83 -8.04
C ALA A 51 2.36 -8.93 -8.45
N THR A 52 1.20 -9.13 -7.83
CA THR A 52 0.03 -8.28 -8.07
C THR A 52 0.29 -6.85 -7.62
N VAL A 53 0.88 -6.65 -6.44
CA VAL A 53 1.26 -5.32 -5.97
C VAL A 53 2.24 -4.67 -6.94
N ARG A 54 3.26 -5.40 -7.36
CA ARG A 54 4.25 -4.90 -8.30
C ARG A 54 3.61 -4.45 -9.61
N THR A 55 2.79 -5.31 -10.20
CA THR A 55 2.22 -5.07 -11.52
C THR A 55 1.09 -4.04 -11.48
N ASN A 56 0.13 -4.22 -10.60
CA ASN A 56 -1.09 -3.41 -10.62
C ASN A 56 -0.94 -2.08 -9.91
N PHE A 57 -0.13 -2.02 -8.87
CA PHE A 57 0.06 -0.78 -8.13
C PHE A 57 1.32 -0.04 -8.58
N LEU A 58 2.48 -0.67 -8.49
CA LEU A 58 3.73 0.04 -8.74
C LEU A 58 3.89 0.37 -10.22
N LYS A 59 3.65 -0.58 -11.11
CA LYS A 59 3.84 -0.35 -12.55
C LYS A 59 2.67 0.39 -13.18
N LYS A 60 1.44 -0.04 -12.93
CA LYS A 60 0.28 0.55 -13.58
C LYS A 60 -0.18 1.82 -12.90
N LYS A 61 -0.42 1.80 -11.60
CA LYS A 61 -0.97 2.96 -10.89
C LYS A 61 0.06 4.05 -10.71
N LEU A 62 1.24 3.71 -10.21
CA LEU A 62 2.30 4.69 -9.98
C LEU A 62 3.14 4.96 -11.23
N ALA A 63 2.94 4.18 -12.27
CA ALA A 63 3.65 4.30 -13.56
C ALA A 63 5.17 4.24 -13.42
N LEU A 64 5.65 3.38 -12.52
CA LEU A 64 7.08 3.22 -12.28
C LEU A 64 7.73 2.38 -13.37
N THR A 65 8.93 2.77 -13.79
CA THR A 65 9.70 2.07 -14.81
C THR A 65 10.91 1.34 -14.25
N ASN A 66 11.02 1.27 -12.92
CA ASN A 66 12.09 0.54 -12.25
C ASN A 66 12.04 -0.94 -12.59
N SER A 67 13.19 -1.62 -12.46
CA SER A 67 13.24 -3.07 -12.70
C SER A 67 12.37 -3.81 -11.70
N ASP A 68 11.95 -5.02 -12.06
CA ASP A 68 11.17 -5.87 -11.15
C ASP A 68 11.92 -6.12 -9.86
N ALA A 69 13.25 -6.31 -9.94
CA ALA A 69 14.06 -6.52 -8.74
C ALA A 69 14.01 -5.33 -7.79
N ASP A 70 14.08 -4.10 -8.34
CA ASP A 70 13.98 -2.88 -7.54
C ASP A 70 12.61 -2.75 -6.88
N LEU A 71 11.55 -3.03 -7.64
CA LEU A 71 10.18 -2.94 -7.14
C LEU A 71 9.92 -4.01 -6.06
N ASP A 72 10.43 -5.22 -6.28
CA ASP A 72 10.30 -6.31 -5.30
C ASP A 72 11.04 -5.97 -4.01
N ALA A 73 12.21 -5.34 -4.11
CA ALA A 73 12.97 -4.92 -2.93
C ALA A 73 12.19 -3.88 -2.12
N ALA A 74 11.49 -2.96 -2.80
CA ALA A 74 10.66 -1.96 -2.12
C ALA A 74 9.48 -2.62 -1.41
N ILE A 75 8.83 -3.59 -2.05
CA ILE A 75 7.72 -4.34 -1.43
C ILE A 75 8.25 -5.07 -0.20
N ASP A 76 9.39 -5.73 -0.32
CA ASP A 76 9.99 -6.45 0.80
C ASP A 76 10.30 -5.51 1.97
N ALA A 77 10.84 -4.34 1.69
CA ALA A 77 11.14 -3.34 2.72
C ALA A 77 9.88 -2.91 3.48
N VAL A 78 8.78 -2.71 2.76
CA VAL A 78 7.50 -2.36 3.40
C VAL A 78 6.96 -3.52 4.22
N CYS A 79 7.07 -4.74 3.71
CA CYS A 79 6.66 -5.94 4.46
C CYS A 79 7.44 -6.06 5.77
N VAL A 80 8.74 -5.77 5.74
CA VAL A 80 9.57 -5.78 6.95
C VAL A 80 9.15 -4.67 7.91
N THR A 81 8.89 -3.47 7.37
CA THR A 81 8.41 -2.36 8.20
C THR A 81 7.13 -2.72 8.94
N MET A 82 6.24 -3.44 8.29
CA MET A 82 4.94 -3.81 8.84
C MET A 82 4.93 -5.19 9.51
N LYS A 83 6.10 -5.75 9.82
CA LYS A 83 6.20 -7.12 10.32
C LYS A 83 5.44 -7.37 11.61
N GLU A 84 5.21 -6.33 12.41
CA GLU A 84 4.46 -6.45 13.66
C GLU A 84 2.97 -6.70 13.42
N ASP A 85 2.46 -6.30 12.28
CA ASP A 85 1.06 -6.52 11.94
C ASP A 85 0.90 -7.88 11.26
N ARG A 86 0.13 -8.75 11.89
CA ARG A 86 -0.16 -10.07 11.33
C ARG A 86 -0.90 -9.93 10.00
N PHE A 87 -1.85 -9.00 9.94
CA PHE A 87 -2.61 -8.70 8.75
C PHE A 87 -2.16 -7.33 8.23
N LYS A 88 -1.48 -7.32 7.08
CA LYS A 88 -0.89 -6.10 6.54
C LYS A 88 -1.89 -5.40 5.64
N SER A 89 -2.39 -4.25 6.12
CA SER A 89 -3.37 -3.46 5.38
C SER A 89 -2.86 -3.10 3.99
N ARG A 90 -3.66 -3.38 2.95
CA ARG A 90 -3.32 -2.99 1.58
C ARG A 90 -3.20 -1.48 1.47
N LEU A 91 -4.10 -0.73 2.11
CA LEU A 91 -4.02 0.73 2.10
C LEU A 91 -2.72 1.22 2.69
N ALA A 92 -2.34 0.69 3.87
CA ALA A 92 -1.10 1.10 4.52
C ALA A 92 0.11 0.75 3.66
N MET A 93 0.15 -0.44 3.09
CA MET A 93 1.25 -0.86 2.24
C MET A 93 1.35 0.01 0.99
N TYR A 94 0.24 0.29 0.34
CA TYR A 94 0.22 1.14 -0.86
C TYR A 94 0.65 2.56 -0.52
N TYR A 95 0.19 3.09 0.63
CA TYR A 95 0.60 4.41 1.08
C TYR A 95 2.13 4.48 1.27
N LEU A 96 2.69 3.50 1.97
CA LEU A 96 4.14 3.49 2.24
C LEU A 96 4.95 3.34 0.95
N LEU A 97 4.46 2.53 0.00
CA LEU A 97 5.12 2.39 -1.30
C LEU A 97 5.06 3.68 -2.11
N ALA A 98 3.91 4.33 -2.13
CA ALA A 98 3.76 5.61 -2.85
C ALA A 98 4.65 6.68 -2.24
N ASP A 99 4.75 6.72 -0.91
CA ASP A 99 5.63 7.66 -0.22
C ASP A 99 7.10 7.41 -0.57
N LYS A 100 7.50 6.15 -0.61
CA LYS A 100 8.87 5.76 -0.92
C LYS A 100 9.31 6.26 -2.31
N TYR A 101 8.39 6.29 -3.25
CA TYR A 101 8.66 6.73 -4.62
C TYR A 101 8.21 8.16 -4.90
N ASP A 102 7.83 8.89 -3.85
CA ASP A 102 7.39 10.29 -3.95
C ASP A 102 6.19 10.45 -4.90
N LYS A 103 5.23 9.55 -4.77
CA LYS A 103 4.03 9.53 -5.62
C LYS A 103 2.75 9.84 -4.86
N LEU A 104 2.83 10.30 -3.61
CA LEU A 104 1.63 10.60 -2.82
C LEU A 104 0.79 11.71 -3.44
N ALA A 105 1.43 12.66 -4.13
CA ALA A 105 0.73 13.80 -4.71
C ALA A 105 -0.36 13.38 -5.72
N MET A 106 -0.20 12.23 -6.38
CA MET A 106 -1.20 11.78 -7.36
C MET A 106 -2.53 11.38 -6.71
N PHE A 107 -2.56 11.17 -5.40
CA PHE A 107 -3.77 10.82 -4.66
C PHE A 107 -4.42 12.02 -3.99
N VAL A 108 -3.75 13.17 -3.98
CA VAL A 108 -4.29 14.41 -3.42
C VAL A 108 -5.25 15.01 -4.44
N LYS A 109 -6.44 15.39 -3.98
CA LYS A 109 -7.46 15.97 -4.84
C LYS A 109 -7.85 17.36 -4.38
#